data_184977c9f4bbb90d08a1544cc8a1a54f
#
_entry.id   184977c9f4bbb90d08a1544cc8a1a54f
#
_cell.length_a   1.000
_cell.length_b   1.000
_cell.length_c   1.000
_cell.angle_alpha   90.00
_cell.angle_beta   90.00
_cell.angle_gamma   90.00
#
_symmetry.space_group_name_H-M   'P 1'
#
loop_
_entity.id
_entity.type
_entity.pdbx_description
1 polymer ?
#
loop_
_entity_poly.entity_id
_entity_poly.type
_entity_poly.pdbx_seq_one_letter_code
_entity_poly.pdbx_strand_id
1 'polypeptide(L)'
;MVTKAVLVATIVFVSPLCSMAAGTCDVPGDMSVKEKVPCVRASTVLLEQPSLTIEQLTKGPDFDPGDPAKSRFAYFTPEDTITCYFRPFFAFLPDKGRTPKFLCWQLDSSGRFFDPAGQTITLDDAKVVAGTGGRGVLYARSDTADAHEIKADLFKIKYLTPPFPNHDRRDNEVFTEVAAARFLWALGFPADHMYSALAVRCIGCSHDPFTEDQRSNTASLRDEPVVFRVVAVERLLPMDSIDPQHDETWSWAEAAALYASGWTREQKVGFDAYRLALGLLTYHNPLDSQNRLVCAEWQIGARDPKVCQRPMILVQDLGSSFGKPGSLGTNPRGDFRAWQAQTVFANADRCELRYPLKGESTVLEEAQELLVRRLEKLDRASVKAVFAAARFQMVDQKQLERLRHGGAADAEDAALNEWTDVFMRRVAELRAARNCRH
;
A
#
# COMPACT_ATOMS: atom_id res chain seq x y z
N MET A 1 58.51 35.37 -10.02
CA MET A 1 57.71 34.20 -9.58
C MET A 1 56.29 34.40 -10.06
N VAL A 2 55.89 33.67 -11.09
CA VAL A 2 54.54 33.80 -11.68
C VAL A 2 53.76 32.55 -11.23
N THR A 3 52.77 32.74 -10.36
CA THR A 3 51.94 31.67 -9.82
C THR A 3 50.84 31.35 -10.86
N LYS A 4 50.90 30.19 -11.50
CA LYS A 4 49.83 29.66 -12.37
C LYS A 4 48.70 29.17 -11.51
N ALA A 5 47.54 29.82 -11.60
CA ALA A 5 46.29 29.30 -11.08
C ALA A 5 45.76 28.22 -12.00
N VAL A 6 45.60 27.00 -11.48
CA VAL A 6 44.94 25.88 -12.18
C VAL A 6 43.45 25.98 -11.91
N LEU A 7 42.69 26.28 -12.94
CA LEU A 7 41.22 26.28 -12.89
C LEU A 7 40.77 24.83 -13.06
N VAL A 8 40.31 24.20 -11.98
CA VAL A 8 39.65 22.88 -12.03
C VAL A 8 38.19 23.13 -12.42
N ALA A 9 37.86 22.86 -13.67
CA ALA A 9 36.48 22.83 -14.14
C ALA A 9 35.80 21.55 -13.62
N THR A 10 34.94 21.67 -12.63
CA THR A 10 34.07 20.57 -12.20
C THR A 10 32.96 20.42 -13.24
N ILE A 11 33.08 19.41 -14.10
CA ILE A 11 32.02 18.99 -15.02
C ILE A 11 30.97 18.28 -14.17
N VAL A 12 29.92 18.99 -13.81
CA VAL A 12 28.71 18.38 -13.28
C VAL A 12 28.02 17.63 -14.42
N PHE A 13 28.17 16.31 -14.47
CA PHE A 13 27.34 15.47 -15.29
C PHE A 13 25.92 15.56 -14.72
N VAL A 14 25.12 16.48 -15.25
CA VAL A 14 23.67 16.41 -15.17
C VAL A 14 23.26 15.22 -16.03
N SER A 15 23.07 14.06 -15.39
CA SER A 15 22.37 12.95 -16.05
C SER A 15 21.04 13.53 -16.56
N PRO A 16 20.68 13.31 -17.84
CA PRO A 16 19.35 13.66 -18.27
C PRO A 16 18.39 12.80 -17.45
N LEU A 17 17.74 13.41 -16.47
CA LEU A 17 16.54 12.86 -15.86
C LEU A 17 15.62 12.55 -17.04
N CYS A 18 15.46 11.27 -17.34
CA CYS A 18 14.41 10.79 -18.23
C CYS A 18 13.10 11.24 -17.59
N SER A 19 12.65 12.43 -17.96
CA SER A 19 11.32 12.92 -17.64
C SER A 19 10.37 11.95 -18.32
N MET A 20 9.90 10.97 -17.55
CA MET A 20 8.79 10.12 -17.99
C MET A 20 7.64 11.08 -18.25
N ALA A 21 7.36 11.36 -19.52
CA ALA A 21 6.27 12.23 -19.92
C ALA A 21 4.95 11.51 -19.65
N ALA A 22 4.53 11.57 -18.37
CA ALA A 22 3.13 11.32 -18.04
C ALA A 22 2.31 12.40 -18.74
N GLY A 23 1.27 12.02 -19.45
CA GLY A 23 0.33 12.97 -20.04
C GLY A 23 -0.41 13.70 -18.91
N THR A 24 -0.91 14.88 -19.21
CA THR A 24 -1.81 15.61 -18.32
C THR A 24 -3.26 15.19 -18.55
N CYS A 25 -4.13 15.34 -17.55
CA CYS A 25 -5.56 15.18 -17.73
C CYS A 25 -6.37 16.23 -16.94
N ASP A 26 -7.48 16.63 -17.51
CA ASP A 26 -8.46 17.49 -16.87
C ASP A 26 -9.34 16.66 -15.94
N VAL A 27 -9.57 17.16 -14.73
CA VAL A 27 -10.38 16.50 -13.71
C VAL A 27 -11.54 17.44 -13.36
N PRO A 28 -12.73 17.27 -14.00
CA PRO A 28 -13.91 18.01 -13.63
C PRO A 28 -14.40 17.65 -12.22
N GLY A 29 -15.10 18.58 -11.56
CA GLY A 29 -15.54 18.41 -10.18
C GLY A 29 -16.53 17.25 -9.97
N ASP A 30 -17.26 16.86 -11.02
CA ASP A 30 -18.16 15.70 -11.04
C ASP A 30 -17.81 14.83 -12.26
N MET A 31 -16.92 13.89 -12.07
CA MET A 31 -16.33 13.08 -13.16
C MET A 31 -17.16 11.84 -13.44
N SER A 32 -17.68 11.73 -14.66
CA SER A 32 -18.30 10.50 -15.14
C SER A 32 -17.28 9.43 -15.55
N VAL A 33 -17.72 8.17 -15.65
CA VAL A 33 -16.87 7.04 -16.08
C VAL A 33 -16.17 7.32 -17.43
N LYS A 34 -16.81 8.06 -18.33
CA LYS A 34 -16.23 8.40 -19.66
C LYS A 34 -15.14 9.48 -19.57
N GLU A 35 -15.26 10.41 -18.62
CA GLU A 35 -14.33 11.52 -18.43
C GLU A 35 -13.02 11.09 -17.78
N LYS A 36 -13.00 9.96 -17.05
CA LYS A 36 -11.76 9.43 -16.47
C LYS A 36 -10.84 8.73 -17.48
N VAL A 37 -11.36 8.31 -18.65
CA VAL A 37 -10.58 7.61 -19.67
C VAL A 37 -9.33 8.39 -20.12
N PRO A 38 -9.36 9.70 -20.35
CA PRO A 38 -8.16 10.49 -20.64
C PRO A 38 -7.10 10.38 -19.53
N CYS A 39 -7.51 10.40 -18.25
CA CYS A 39 -6.60 10.26 -17.11
C CYS A 39 -5.99 8.87 -17.04
N VAL A 40 -6.76 7.81 -17.26
CA VAL A 40 -6.22 6.43 -17.34
C VAL A 40 -5.25 6.29 -18.52
N ARG A 41 -5.56 6.90 -19.67
CA ARG A 41 -4.67 6.93 -20.84
C ARG A 41 -3.37 7.65 -20.57
N ALA A 42 -3.41 8.78 -19.86
CA ALA A 42 -2.24 9.58 -19.50
C ALA A 42 -1.44 9.00 -18.32
N SER A 43 -1.99 8.01 -17.60
CA SER A 43 -1.41 7.52 -16.35
C SER A 43 -0.13 6.71 -16.53
N THR A 44 0.63 6.66 -15.45
CA THR A 44 1.79 5.78 -15.26
C THR A 44 1.64 4.91 -14.02
N VAL A 45 2.40 3.84 -13.96
CA VAL A 45 2.59 3.00 -12.75
C VAL A 45 4.02 3.11 -12.22
N LEU A 46 4.86 3.97 -12.81
CA LEU A 46 6.26 4.08 -12.44
C LEU A 46 6.51 5.35 -11.63
N LEU A 47 7.10 5.15 -10.47
CA LEU A 47 7.76 6.17 -9.68
C LEU A 47 9.27 6.03 -9.82
N GLU A 48 10.01 7.07 -9.43
CA GLU A 48 11.45 6.90 -9.22
C GLU A 48 11.67 5.87 -8.11
N GLN A 49 12.56 4.91 -8.38
CA GLN A 49 12.89 3.94 -7.35
C GLN A 49 13.76 4.59 -6.28
N PRO A 50 13.31 4.64 -5.02
CA PRO A 50 14.10 5.22 -3.96
C PRO A 50 15.36 4.39 -3.68
N SER A 51 16.44 5.08 -3.29
CA SER A 51 17.62 4.42 -2.72
C SER A 51 17.38 4.27 -1.22
N LEU A 52 17.13 3.04 -0.77
CA LEU A 52 16.65 2.76 0.58
C LEU A 52 17.70 2.06 1.45
N THR A 53 17.86 2.54 2.66
CA THR A 53 18.58 1.84 3.73
C THR A 53 17.68 0.77 4.37
N ILE A 54 18.30 -0.17 5.10
CA ILE A 54 17.57 -1.15 5.92
C ILE A 54 16.60 -0.46 6.89
N GLU A 55 17.02 0.66 7.49
CA GLU A 55 16.19 1.43 8.40
C GLU A 55 14.93 1.98 7.71
N GLN A 56 15.09 2.56 6.52
CA GLN A 56 13.95 3.07 5.73
C GLN A 56 13.02 1.93 5.31
N LEU A 57 13.55 0.78 4.90
CA LEU A 57 12.75 -0.40 4.59
C LEU A 57 11.95 -0.90 5.79
N THR A 58 12.53 -0.82 6.99
CA THR A 58 11.86 -1.22 8.24
C THR A 58 10.79 -0.21 8.66
N LYS A 59 11.11 1.09 8.64
CA LYS A 59 10.23 2.16 9.09
C LYS A 59 9.16 2.55 8.05
N GLY A 60 9.44 2.36 6.76
CA GLY A 60 8.47 2.55 5.68
C GLY A 60 8.50 3.91 4.99
N PRO A 61 7.54 4.16 4.07
CA PRO A 61 7.61 5.25 3.11
C PRO A 61 7.54 6.66 3.71
N ASP A 62 6.91 6.83 4.87
CA ASP A 62 6.76 8.14 5.52
C ASP A 62 7.93 8.49 6.47
N PHE A 63 8.93 7.61 6.58
CA PHE A 63 10.11 7.87 7.38
C PHE A 63 11.12 8.71 6.61
N ASP A 64 11.40 9.91 7.15
CA ASP A 64 12.45 10.80 6.65
C ASP A 64 13.68 10.73 7.57
N PRO A 65 14.79 10.14 7.10
CA PRO A 65 16.02 10.10 7.89
C PRO A 65 16.65 11.50 8.12
N GLY A 66 16.32 12.49 7.29
CA GLY A 66 16.76 13.87 7.42
C GLY A 66 16.00 14.63 8.51
N ASP A 67 14.77 14.22 8.84
CA ASP A 67 13.96 14.80 9.90
C ASP A 67 13.19 13.71 10.67
N PRO A 68 13.89 12.87 11.48
CA PRO A 68 13.26 11.79 12.23
C PRO A 68 12.20 12.27 13.23
N ALA A 69 12.36 13.47 13.77
CA ALA A 69 11.44 14.03 14.76
C ALA A 69 10.11 14.41 14.11
N LYS A 70 10.15 15.01 12.93
CA LYS A 70 8.97 15.37 12.14
C LYS A 70 8.23 14.12 11.62
N SER A 71 9.00 13.11 11.18
CA SER A 71 8.43 11.88 10.65
C SER A 71 7.93 10.92 11.73
N ARG A 72 8.22 11.15 13.03
CA ARG A 72 7.84 10.23 14.11
C ARG A 72 6.36 9.85 14.16
N PHE A 73 5.48 10.76 13.80
CA PHE A 73 4.03 10.51 13.76
C PHE A 73 3.56 10.07 12.38
N ALA A 74 4.46 10.03 11.41
CA ALA A 74 4.14 9.68 10.04
C ALA A 74 4.31 8.19 9.74
N TYR A 75 5.11 7.46 10.49
CA TYR A 75 5.38 6.04 10.31
C TYR A 75 5.16 5.24 11.61
N PHE A 76 5.01 3.93 11.46
CA PHE A 76 4.89 3.00 12.58
C PHE A 76 5.81 1.80 12.40
N THR A 77 6.29 1.28 13.53
CA THR A 77 7.09 0.06 13.59
C THR A 77 6.29 -1.08 14.21
N PRO A 78 6.71 -2.34 14.00
CA PRO A 78 6.04 -3.48 14.62
C PRO A 78 5.94 -3.43 16.16
N GLU A 79 6.77 -2.65 16.84
CA GLU A 79 6.82 -2.50 18.30
C GLU A 79 5.89 -1.40 18.83
N ASP A 80 5.38 -0.54 17.94
CA ASP A 80 4.58 0.62 18.36
C ASP A 80 3.19 0.22 18.84
N THR A 81 2.73 0.95 19.85
CA THR A 81 1.31 0.99 20.24
C THR A 81 0.75 2.36 19.88
N ILE A 82 -0.26 2.35 19.03
CA ILE A 82 -0.90 3.55 18.49
C ILE A 82 -2.14 3.86 19.33
N THR A 83 -2.38 5.11 19.66
CA THR A 83 -3.65 5.56 20.23
C THR A 83 -4.45 6.26 19.16
N CYS A 84 -5.73 5.91 19.03
CA CYS A 84 -6.61 6.56 18.08
C CYS A 84 -8.05 6.68 18.61
N TYR A 85 -8.81 7.59 18.00
CA TYR A 85 -10.23 7.78 18.26
C TYR A 85 -11.06 7.22 17.10
N PHE A 86 -12.03 6.37 17.42
CA PHE A 86 -12.87 5.68 16.44
C PHE A 86 -13.64 6.66 15.54
N ARG A 87 -13.60 6.42 14.24
CA ARG A 87 -14.41 7.14 13.26
C ARG A 87 -15.64 6.33 12.90
N PRO A 88 -16.82 6.66 13.43
CA PRO A 88 -18.04 5.91 13.15
C PRO A 88 -18.50 6.09 11.71
N PHE A 89 -19.20 5.07 11.21
CA PHE A 89 -20.01 5.17 10.01
C PHE A 89 -21.47 5.32 10.41
N PHE A 90 -22.10 6.40 9.98
CA PHE A 90 -23.51 6.68 10.26
C PHE A 90 -24.46 6.11 9.19
N ALA A 91 -23.92 5.52 8.12
CA ALA A 91 -24.67 4.83 7.09
C ALA A 91 -24.14 3.42 6.91
N PHE A 92 -25.03 2.47 6.68
CA PHE A 92 -24.69 1.09 6.35
C PHE A 92 -23.86 1.07 5.07
N LEU A 93 -22.64 0.56 5.15
CA LEU A 93 -21.83 0.28 3.98
C LEU A 93 -22.01 -1.18 3.61
N PRO A 94 -22.47 -1.49 2.38
CA PRO A 94 -22.56 -2.86 1.92
C PRO A 94 -21.19 -3.54 1.98
N ASP A 95 -21.18 -4.85 2.16
CA ASP A 95 -20.04 -5.73 2.39
C ASP A 95 -18.74 -5.29 1.69
N LYS A 96 -17.84 -4.64 2.44
CA LYS A 96 -16.54 -4.13 1.94
C LYS A 96 -15.39 -5.05 2.30
N GLY A 97 -15.52 -6.31 1.93
CA GLY A 97 -14.50 -7.33 2.14
C GLY A 97 -14.67 -8.09 3.46
N ARG A 98 -13.79 -9.06 3.69
CA ARG A 98 -13.92 -10.05 4.77
C ARG A 98 -12.97 -9.80 5.95
N THR A 99 -11.90 -9.06 5.76
CA THR A 99 -10.93 -8.76 6.81
C THR A 99 -11.49 -7.71 7.75
N PRO A 100 -11.51 -7.98 9.06
CA PRO A 100 -11.99 -7.03 10.06
C PRO A 100 -11.18 -5.73 10.02
N LYS A 101 -11.89 -4.60 9.96
CA LYS A 101 -11.28 -3.27 9.82
C LYS A 101 -12.18 -2.17 10.36
N PHE A 102 -11.57 -1.07 10.74
CA PHE A 102 -12.26 0.16 11.12
C PHE A 102 -11.42 1.39 10.76
N LEU A 103 -12.03 2.55 10.79
CA LEU A 103 -11.34 3.83 10.63
C LEU A 103 -11.16 4.51 11.99
N CYS A 104 -10.02 5.16 12.17
CA CYS A 104 -9.79 5.99 13.35
C CYS A 104 -8.90 7.19 13.04
N TRP A 105 -9.07 8.27 13.81
CA TRP A 105 -8.18 9.43 13.79
C TRP A 105 -7.04 9.22 14.78
N GLN A 106 -5.82 9.51 14.34
CA GLN A 106 -4.65 9.42 15.21
C GLN A 106 -4.74 10.40 16.37
N LEU A 107 -4.31 9.93 17.54
CA LEU A 107 -4.06 10.77 18.72
C LEU A 107 -2.58 10.78 19.05
N ASP A 108 -2.09 11.90 19.55
CA ASP A 108 -0.77 11.98 20.15
C ASP A 108 -0.72 11.28 21.54
N SER A 109 0.44 11.25 22.16
CA SER A 109 0.63 10.64 23.48
C SER A 109 -0.14 11.36 24.60
N SER A 110 -0.62 12.56 24.37
CA SER A 110 -1.42 13.36 25.29
C SER A 110 -2.92 13.21 25.08
N GLY A 111 -3.34 12.35 24.11
CA GLY A 111 -4.75 12.14 23.77
C GLY A 111 -5.37 13.26 22.94
N ARG A 112 -4.55 14.04 22.22
CA ARG A 112 -5.01 15.10 21.32
C ARG A 112 -4.96 14.61 19.88
N PHE A 113 -5.86 15.10 19.05
CA PHE A 113 -5.84 14.82 17.63
C PHE A 113 -4.54 15.33 17.00
N PHE A 114 -3.91 14.45 16.26
CA PHE A 114 -2.75 14.80 15.45
C PHE A 114 -3.25 15.46 14.16
N ASP A 115 -2.93 16.74 14.02
CA ASP A 115 -3.20 17.50 12.80
C ASP A 115 -1.85 17.79 12.12
N PRO A 116 -1.64 17.31 10.88
CA PRO A 116 -0.43 17.61 10.11
C PRO A 116 -0.19 19.11 9.89
N ALA A 117 -1.25 19.94 9.99
CA ALA A 117 -1.13 21.40 9.93
C ALA A 117 -0.64 22.05 11.25
N GLY A 118 -0.38 21.23 12.28
CA GLY A 118 0.16 21.69 13.56
C GLY A 118 -0.87 22.24 14.56
N GLN A 119 -2.16 22.10 14.28
CA GLN A 119 -3.21 22.39 15.27
C GLN A 119 -3.35 21.20 16.21
N THR A 120 -3.50 21.47 17.50
CA THR A 120 -3.74 20.42 18.51
C THR A 120 -5.09 20.65 19.16
N ILE A 121 -5.97 19.67 19.06
CA ILE A 121 -7.33 19.71 19.61
C ILE A 121 -7.52 18.50 20.52
N THR A 122 -8.05 18.73 21.72
CA THR A 122 -8.34 17.65 22.68
C THR A 122 -9.63 16.93 22.28
N LEU A 123 -9.83 15.72 22.83
CA LEU A 123 -11.09 14.99 22.64
C LEU A 123 -12.29 15.77 23.16
N ASP A 124 -12.12 16.52 24.27
CA ASP A 124 -13.18 17.32 24.86
C ASP A 124 -13.58 18.52 24.00
N ASP A 125 -12.63 19.05 23.22
CA ASP A 125 -12.85 20.19 22.32
C ASP A 125 -13.31 19.75 20.92
N ALA A 126 -13.54 18.47 20.72
CA ALA A 126 -13.95 17.90 19.43
C ALA A 126 -15.36 17.32 19.47
N LYS A 127 -16.04 17.34 18.33
CA LYS A 127 -17.30 16.60 18.12
C LYS A 127 -17.26 15.88 16.79
N VAL A 128 -17.88 14.71 16.75
CA VAL A 128 -18.08 13.95 15.52
C VAL A 128 -19.51 14.14 15.04
N VAL A 129 -19.69 14.49 13.79
CA VAL A 129 -20.99 14.63 13.14
C VAL A 129 -21.04 13.77 11.88
N ALA A 130 -22.24 13.43 11.42
CA ALA A 130 -22.43 12.75 10.15
C ALA A 130 -22.06 13.67 8.99
N GLY A 131 -21.10 13.25 8.20
CA GLY A 131 -20.68 13.93 6.97
C GLY A 131 -21.35 13.32 5.73
N THR A 132 -20.92 13.78 4.57
CA THR A 132 -21.37 13.28 3.27
C THR A 132 -21.04 11.78 3.12
N GLY A 133 -21.97 10.97 2.65
CA GLY A 133 -21.81 9.52 2.51
C GLY A 133 -21.84 8.77 3.83
N GLY A 134 -22.35 9.36 4.92
CA GLY A 134 -22.55 8.71 6.22
C GLY A 134 -21.27 8.47 7.02
N ARG A 135 -20.12 9.01 6.60
CA ARG A 135 -18.86 8.94 7.35
C ARG A 135 -18.81 10.02 8.41
N GLY A 136 -18.31 9.70 9.60
CA GLY A 136 -18.05 10.69 10.65
C GLY A 136 -17.07 11.76 10.18
N VAL A 137 -17.35 13.01 10.51
CA VAL A 137 -16.45 14.16 10.29
C VAL A 137 -16.16 14.78 11.65
N LEU A 138 -14.90 15.14 11.87
CA LEU A 138 -14.44 15.73 13.12
C LEU A 138 -14.49 17.26 13.02
N TYR A 139 -15.14 17.89 13.99
CA TYR A 139 -15.21 19.34 14.10
C TYR A 139 -14.70 19.80 15.46
N ALA A 140 -14.07 20.97 15.49
CA ALA A 140 -13.82 21.67 16.74
C ALA A 140 -15.16 22.03 17.39
N ARG A 141 -15.30 21.79 18.70
CA ARG A 141 -16.42 22.32 19.46
C ARG A 141 -16.25 23.84 19.56
N SER A 142 -17.15 24.55 18.95
CA SER A 142 -17.21 25.99 19.05
C SER A 142 -18.64 26.38 19.47
N ASP A 143 -18.75 27.24 20.46
CA ASP A 143 -20.02 27.84 20.81
C ASP A 143 -20.43 28.95 19.83
N THR A 144 -19.55 29.25 18.88
CA THR A 144 -19.76 30.21 17.80
C THR A 144 -20.03 29.52 16.48
N ALA A 145 -20.58 30.26 15.50
CA ALA A 145 -20.87 29.74 14.15
C ALA A 145 -19.63 29.30 13.36
N ASP A 146 -18.45 29.45 13.90
CA ASP A 146 -17.16 29.21 13.24
C ASP A 146 -16.58 27.79 13.50
N ALA A 147 -17.43 26.80 13.78
CA ALA A 147 -16.98 25.41 13.92
C ALA A 147 -16.33 24.95 12.59
N HIS A 148 -15.02 24.73 12.60
CA HIS A 148 -14.28 24.27 11.41
C HIS A 148 -13.98 22.77 11.49
N GLU A 149 -13.90 22.15 10.33
CA GLU A 149 -13.50 20.74 10.19
C GLU A 149 -12.05 20.57 10.59
N ILE A 150 -11.80 19.60 11.49
CA ILE A 150 -10.46 19.19 11.88
C ILE A 150 -9.98 18.14 10.90
N LYS A 151 -8.92 18.45 10.17
CA LYS A 151 -8.27 17.51 9.25
C LYS A 151 -7.24 16.64 9.99
N ALA A 152 -7.70 15.92 11.00
CA ALA A 152 -6.85 14.99 11.73
C ALA A 152 -6.45 13.81 10.85
N ASP A 153 -5.24 13.28 11.09
CA ASP A 153 -4.72 12.14 10.33
C ASP A 153 -5.59 10.90 10.54
N LEU A 154 -6.03 10.32 9.43
CA LEU A 154 -7.01 9.24 9.40
C LEU A 154 -6.36 7.94 8.93
N PHE A 155 -6.52 6.88 9.71
CA PHE A 155 -6.05 5.54 9.37
C PHE A 155 -7.19 4.57 9.15
N LYS A 156 -6.95 3.57 8.30
CA LYS A 156 -7.70 2.34 8.29
C LYS A 156 -6.90 1.26 9.03
N ILE A 157 -7.50 0.71 10.07
CA ILE A 157 -6.91 -0.35 10.87
C ILE A 157 -7.51 -1.68 10.44
N LYS A 158 -6.65 -2.64 10.03
CA LYS A 158 -7.02 -4.04 9.84
C LYS A 158 -6.50 -4.83 11.03
N TYR A 159 -7.31 -5.73 11.58
CA TYR A 159 -6.98 -6.45 12.81
C TYR A 159 -7.35 -7.94 12.74
N LEU A 160 -6.72 -8.72 13.63
CA LEU A 160 -7.02 -10.14 13.78
C LEU A 160 -8.20 -10.32 14.72
N THR A 161 -9.15 -11.19 14.35
CA THR A 161 -10.27 -11.55 15.23
C THR A 161 -9.83 -12.56 16.29
N PRO A 162 -10.24 -12.40 17.56
CA PRO A 162 -10.05 -13.44 18.58
C PRO A 162 -10.85 -14.71 18.26
N PRO A 163 -10.40 -15.91 18.71
CA PRO A 163 -9.20 -16.13 19.51
C PRO A 163 -7.92 -16.19 18.69
N PHE A 164 -6.96 -15.37 19.07
CA PHE A 164 -5.59 -15.47 18.57
C PHE A 164 -4.85 -16.61 19.32
N PRO A 165 -4.07 -17.51 18.69
CA PRO A 165 -3.58 -17.50 17.31
C PRO A 165 -4.40 -18.34 16.29
N ASN A 166 -5.57 -18.86 16.62
CA ASN A 166 -6.36 -19.72 15.74
C ASN A 166 -7.23 -18.93 14.75
N HIS A 167 -6.72 -17.79 14.27
CA HIS A 167 -7.41 -16.98 13.29
C HIS A 167 -7.56 -17.70 11.94
N ASP A 168 -8.62 -17.39 11.24
CA ASP A 168 -8.81 -17.85 9.86
C ASP A 168 -7.65 -17.32 9.00
N ARG A 169 -7.14 -18.13 8.06
CA ARG A 169 -6.09 -17.72 7.11
C ARG A 169 -6.47 -16.47 6.30
N ARG A 170 -7.72 -16.08 6.29
CA ARG A 170 -8.20 -14.83 5.70
C ARG A 170 -7.69 -13.59 6.43
N ASP A 171 -7.40 -13.70 7.71
CA ASP A 171 -6.88 -12.59 8.53
C ASP A 171 -5.39 -12.31 8.27
N ASN A 172 -4.69 -13.19 7.56
CA ASN A 172 -3.28 -13.00 7.16
C ASN A 172 -3.05 -11.76 6.30
N GLU A 173 -4.12 -11.14 5.81
CA GLU A 173 -4.08 -9.85 5.13
C GLU A 173 -3.37 -8.76 5.94
N VAL A 174 -3.47 -8.81 7.27
CA VAL A 174 -2.76 -7.93 8.21
C VAL A 174 -1.23 -7.96 8.00
N PHE A 175 -0.68 -9.08 7.54
CA PHE A 175 0.76 -9.24 7.26
C PHE A 175 1.06 -9.07 5.76
N THR A 176 0.29 -9.76 4.91
CA THR A 176 0.58 -9.87 3.48
C THR A 176 0.45 -8.55 2.76
N GLU A 177 -0.50 -7.71 3.15
CA GLU A 177 -0.68 -6.39 2.56
C GLU A 177 0.46 -5.44 2.93
N VAL A 178 0.91 -5.45 4.18
CA VAL A 178 2.07 -4.65 4.59
C VAL A 178 3.31 -5.02 3.80
N ALA A 179 3.62 -6.32 3.67
CA ALA A 179 4.77 -6.76 2.91
C ALA A 179 4.65 -6.40 1.42
N ALA A 180 3.49 -6.67 0.80
CA ALA A 180 3.27 -6.42 -0.62
C ALA A 180 3.38 -4.92 -0.95
N ALA A 181 2.73 -4.06 -0.16
CA ALA A 181 2.80 -2.61 -0.34
C ALA A 181 4.23 -2.08 -0.19
N ARG A 182 4.98 -2.57 0.82
CA ARG A 182 6.38 -2.18 1.01
C ARG A 182 7.30 -2.63 -0.10
N PHE A 183 7.12 -3.84 -0.65
CA PHE A 183 7.89 -4.27 -1.82
C PHE A 183 7.58 -3.41 -3.04
N LEU A 184 6.31 -3.11 -3.34
CA LEU A 184 5.95 -2.24 -4.45
C LEU A 184 6.56 -0.85 -4.30
N TRP A 185 6.44 -0.24 -3.12
CA TRP A 185 7.08 1.04 -2.83
C TRP A 185 8.60 0.98 -3.01
N ALA A 186 9.28 -0.02 -2.45
CA ALA A 186 10.73 -0.18 -2.57
C ALA A 186 11.19 -0.40 -4.01
N LEU A 187 10.32 -0.94 -4.85
CA LEU A 187 10.55 -1.12 -6.28
C LEU A 187 10.14 0.11 -7.12
N GLY A 188 9.63 1.18 -6.50
CA GLY A 188 9.20 2.39 -7.20
C GLY A 188 7.88 2.21 -7.95
N PHE A 189 6.98 1.41 -7.42
CA PHE A 189 5.58 1.35 -7.85
C PHE A 189 4.67 2.02 -6.83
N PRO A 190 3.56 2.63 -7.25
CA PRO A 190 2.60 3.20 -6.32
C PRO A 190 1.90 2.10 -5.52
N ALA A 191 1.80 2.30 -4.22
CA ALA A 191 1.08 1.44 -3.29
C ALA A 191 0.66 2.27 -2.07
N ASP A 192 -0.38 1.85 -1.36
CA ASP A 192 -0.75 2.46 -0.09
C ASP A 192 0.37 2.31 0.93
N HIS A 193 0.48 3.30 1.83
CA HIS A 193 1.48 3.28 2.88
C HIS A 193 0.99 2.38 4.02
N MET A 194 1.56 1.18 4.08
CA MET A 194 1.16 0.14 5.03
C MET A 194 2.21 -0.08 6.11
N TYR A 195 1.75 -0.21 7.35
CA TYR A 195 2.57 -0.43 8.53
C TYR A 195 2.02 -1.57 9.38
N SER A 196 2.90 -2.33 10.03
CA SER A 196 2.52 -3.17 11.16
C SER A 196 2.67 -2.39 12.45
N ALA A 197 1.79 -2.64 13.42
CA ALA A 197 1.96 -2.17 14.79
C ALA A 197 1.67 -3.29 15.80
N LEU A 198 2.28 -3.19 16.98
CA LEU A 198 2.08 -4.13 18.08
C LEU A 198 0.62 -4.12 18.52
N ALA A 199 0.07 -2.92 18.68
CA ALA A 199 -1.30 -2.75 19.09
C ALA A 199 -1.87 -1.39 18.65
N VAL A 200 -3.19 -1.33 18.58
CA VAL A 200 -3.95 -0.08 18.54
C VAL A 200 -4.83 -0.01 19.77
N ARG A 201 -4.67 1.06 20.54
CA ARG A 201 -5.55 1.44 21.63
C ARG A 201 -6.61 2.38 21.07
N CYS A 202 -7.79 1.85 20.82
CA CYS A 202 -8.90 2.59 20.22
C CYS A 202 -9.83 3.13 21.28
N ILE A 203 -9.99 4.44 21.33
CA ILE A 203 -10.99 5.14 22.18
C ILE A 203 -12.29 5.22 21.38
N GLY A 204 -13.40 4.89 22.00
CA GLY A 204 -14.72 4.87 21.37
C GLY A 204 -15.03 3.64 20.50
N CYS A 205 -14.10 2.67 20.41
CA CYS A 205 -14.37 1.40 19.74
C CYS A 205 -15.24 0.46 20.55
N SER A 206 -16.03 -0.36 19.87
CA SER A 206 -16.53 -1.62 20.42
C SER A 206 -15.45 -2.72 20.38
N HIS A 207 -15.74 -3.88 20.97
CA HIS A 207 -14.84 -5.03 20.90
C HIS A 207 -14.77 -5.66 19.49
N ASP A 208 -15.79 -5.45 18.68
CA ASP A 208 -15.85 -5.86 17.28
C ASP A 208 -16.44 -4.73 16.42
N PRO A 209 -15.65 -3.67 16.16
CA PRO A 209 -16.13 -2.51 15.43
C PRO A 209 -16.52 -2.84 13.99
N PHE A 210 -15.94 -3.88 13.39
CA PHE A 210 -16.26 -4.31 12.04
C PHE A 210 -17.68 -4.89 11.93
N THR A 211 -18.07 -5.75 12.87
CA THR A 211 -19.40 -6.38 12.87
C THR A 211 -20.47 -5.45 13.43
N GLU A 212 -20.14 -4.70 14.48
CA GLU A 212 -21.09 -3.79 15.12
C GLU A 212 -21.37 -2.56 14.28
N ASP A 213 -20.37 -2.00 13.60
CA ASP A 213 -20.55 -0.89 12.64
C ASP A 213 -21.44 -1.27 11.46
N GLN A 214 -21.37 -2.52 11.02
CA GLN A 214 -22.25 -3.01 9.96
C GLN A 214 -23.71 -3.21 10.40
N ARG A 215 -23.97 -3.37 11.71
CA ARG A 215 -25.29 -3.70 12.25
C ARG A 215 -26.04 -2.55 12.89
N SER A 216 -25.32 -1.52 13.34
CA SER A 216 -25.96 -0.42 14.04
C SER A 216 -25.38 0.94 13.64
N ASN A 217 -26.28 1.87 13.30
CA ASN A 217 -25.94 3.30 13.13
C ASN A 217 -25.55 3.98 14.45
N THR A 218 -25.49 3.24 15.55
CA THR A 218 -25.17 3.72 16.88
C THR A 218 -24.10 2.79 17.47
N ALA A 219 -22.86 2.94 17.04
CA ALA A 219 -21.75 2.46 17.84
C ALA A 219 -21.87 3.13 19.20
N SER A 220 -22.13 2.36 20.24
CA SER A 220 -22.07 2.88 21.61
C SER A 220 -20.62 3.21 21.88
N LEU A 221 -20.29 4.51 21.79
CA LEU A 221 -18.98 5.01 22.14
C LEU A 221 -18.70 4.58 23.58
N ARG A 222 -17.72 3.70 23.75
CA ARG A 222 -17.30 3.25 25.07
C ARG A 222 -16.27 4.23 25.60
N ASP A 223 -16.39 4.58 26.86
CA ASP A 223 -15.42 5.47 27.52
C ASP A 223 -14.07 4.78 27.72
N GLU A 224 -14.07 3.44 27.85
CA GLU A 224 -12.85 2.65 28.02
C GLU A 224 -12.24 2.25 26.66
N PRO A 225 -10.92 2.46 26.48
CA PRO A 225 -10.23 2.07 25.26
C PRO A 225 -10.22 0.55 25.05
N VAL A 226 -10.49 0.12 23.82
CA VAL A 226 -10.30 -1.26 23.39
C VAL A 226 -8.93 -1.41 22.76
N VAL A 227 -8.22 -2.49 23.09
CA VAL A 227 -6.88 -2.78 22.55
C VAL A 227 -6.95 -3.91 21.54
N PHE A 228 -6.62 -3.58 20.28
CA PHE A 228 -6.44 -4.55 19.20
C PHE A 228 -4.95 -4.86 19.07
N ARG A 229 -4.58 -6.13 19.10
CA ARG A 229 -3.17 -6.57 19.03
C ARG A 229 -2.85 -7.09 17.63
N VAL A 230 -1.61 -6.85 17.20
CA VAL A 230 -1.12 -7.24 15.87
C VAL A 230 -2.03 -6.72 14.77
N VAL A 231 -1.80 -5.48 14.40
CA VAL A 231 -2.62 -4.76 13.44
C VAL A 231 -1.80 -4.32 12.23
N ALA A 232 -2.49 -4.16 11.09
CA ALA A 232 -2.00 -3.37 9.98
C ALA A 232 -2.66 -1.99 10.02
N VAL A 233 -1.84 -0.96 9.81
CA VAL A 233 -2.25 0.43 9.71
C VAL A 233 -2.08 0.86 8.27
N GLU A 234 -3.16 1.22 7.63
CA GLU A 234 -3.16 1.75 6.27
C GLU A 234 -3.31 3.26 6.33
N ARG A 235 -2.28 3.97 5.85
CA ARG A 235 -2.39 5.38 5.48
C ARG A 235 -2.68 5.43 3.99
N LEU A 236 -3.69 6.18 3.62
CA LEU A 236 -3.94 6.44 2.22
C LEU A 236 -2.72 7.12 1.62
N LEU A 237 -2.42 6.82 0.37
CA LEU A 237 -1.38 7.53 -0.37
C LEU A 237 -1.59 9.04 -0.23
N PRO A 238 -0.52 9.82 -0.03
CA PRO A 238 -0.60 11.28 0.03
C PRO A 238 -0.88 11.89 -1.36
N MET A 239 -1.65 11.18 -2.18
CA MET A 239 -2.09 11.57 -3.50
C MET A 239 -3.60 11.65 -3.51
N ASP A 240 -4.14 12.74 -4.01
CA ASP A 240 -5.58 12.89 -4.13
C ASP A 240 -6.16 11.89 -5.13
N SER A 241 -7.23 11.21 -4.75
CA SER A 241 -8.01 10.43 -5.69
C SER A 241 -8.59 11.34 -6.77
N ILE A 242 -8.40 10.96 -8.04
CA ILE A 242 -8.99 11.69 -9.17
C ILE A 242 -10.51 11.52 -9.16
N ASP A 243 -10.98 10.37 -8.73
CA ASP A 243 -12.42 10.10 -8.58
C ASP A 243 -12.72 9.55 -7.18
N PRO A 244 -12.91 10.43 -6.18
CA PRO A 244 -13.17 9.99 -4.81
C PRO A 244 -14.59 9.44 -4.59
N GLN A 245 -15.51 9.60 -5.55
CA GLN A 245 -16.91 9.21 -5.42
C GLN A 245 -17.15 7.76 -5.85
N HIS A 246 -16.29 7.19 -6.71
CA HIS A 246 -16.43 5.86 -7.24
C HIS A 246 -15.36 4.91 -6.67
N ASP A 247 -15.78 3.74 -6.19
CA ASP A 247 -14.89 2.70 -5.69
C ASP A 247 -14.02 2.08 -6.80
N GLU A 248 -14.52 2.10 -8.06
CA GLU A 248 -13.82 1.61 -9.25
C GLU A 248 -13.33 2.77 -10.10
N THR A 249 -12.05 3.11 -10.00
CA THR A 249 -11.50 4.27 -10.72
C THR A 249 -10.82 3.90 -12.04
N TRP A 250 -10.43 2.64 -12.23
CA TRP A 250 -10.05 2.07 -13.53
C TRP A 250 -10.29 0.55 -13.52
N SER A 251 -10.53 -0.04 -14.67
CA SER A 251 -10.72 -1.48 -14.81
C SER A 251 -9.56 -2.15 -15.54
N TRP A 252 -9.34 -3.43 -15.29
CA TRP A 252 -8.37 -4.22 -16.03
C TRP A 252 -8.70 -4.30 -17.51
N ALA A 253 -9.99 -4.24 -17.88
CA ALA A 253 -10.44 -4.20 -19.27
C ALA A 253 -10.07 -2.89 -19.95
N GLU A 254 -10.20 -1.73 -19.27
CA GLU A 254 -9.72 -0.43 -19.77
C GLU A 254 -8.21 -0.45 -19.98
N ALA A 255 -7.46 -0.95 -19.00
CA ALA A 255 -6.00 -1.09 -19.12
C ALA A 255 -5.61 -2.00 -20.31
N ALA A 256 -6.30 -3.13 -20.52
CA ALA A 256 -6.03 -4.01 -21.65
C ALA A 256 -6.33 -3.33 -23.01
N ALA A 257 -7.40 -2.57 -23.11
CA ALA A 257 -7.73 -1.81 -24.32
C ALA A 257 -6.70 -0.72 -24.62
N LEU A 258 -6.27 0.04 -23.60
CA LEU A 258 -5.23 1.05 -23.74
C LEU A 258 -3.86 0.42 -24.04
N TYR A 259 -3.57 -0.73 -23.46
CA TYR A 259 -2.37 -1.51 -23.77
C TYR A 259 -2.33 -1.91 -25.25
N ALA A 260 -3.45 -2.33 -25.81
CA ALA A 260 -3.54 -2.72 -27.23
C ALA A 260 -3.30 -1.52 -28.16
N SER A 261 -3.89 -0.35 -27.93
CA SER A 261 -3.96 0.72 -28.92
C SER A 261 -3.81 2.15 -28.39
N GLY A 262 -3.73 2.36 -27.07
CA GLY A 262 -3.76 3.71 -26.48
C GLY A 262 -2.49 4.15 -25.76
N TRP A 263 -1.74 3.22 -25.18
CA TRP A 263 -0.53 3.50 -24.41
C TRP A 263 0.73 3.53 -25.27
N THR A 264 1.67 4.40 -24.88
CA THR A 264 3.02 4.42 -25.45
C THR A 264 3.79 3.16 -25.07
N ARG A 265 4.91 2.90 -25.75
CA ARG A 265 5.79 1.76 -25.40
C ARG A 265 6.24 1.83 -23.94
N GLU A 266 6.63 3.00 -23.47
CA GLU A 266 7.07 3.23 -22.10
C GLU A 266 6.00 2.89 -21.07
N GLN A 267 4.75 3.33 -21.29
CA GLN A 267 3.61 2.99 -20.42
C GLN A 267 3.35 1.49 -20.41
N LYS A 268 3.44 0.81 -21.55
CA LYS A 268 3.31 -0.66 -21.66
C LYS A 268 4.41 -1.38 -20.88
N VAL A 269 5.67 -0.93 -21.03
CA VAL A 269 6.81 -1.46 -20.26
C VAL A 269 6.60 -1.28 -18.77
N GLY A 270 6.19 -0.09 -18.33
CA GLY A 270 5.88 0.18 -16.93
C GLY A 270 4.78 -0.73 -16.38
N PHE A 271 3.68 -0.85 -17.13
CA PHE A 271 2.54 -1.67 -16.72
C PHE A 271 2.88 -3.17 -16.66
N ASP A 272 3.64 -3.69 -17.63
CA ASP A 272 4.09 -5.07 -17.60
C ASP A 272 5.08 -5.33 -16.45
N ALA A 273 5.98 -4.37 -16.15
CA ALA A 273 6.86 -4.47 -14.99
C ALA A 273 6.07 -4.49 -13.66
N TYR A 274 4.99 -3.69 -13.58
CA TYR A 274 4.07 -3.73 -12.44
C TYR A 274 3.36 -5.08 -12.31
N ARG A 275 2.86 -5.64 -13.42
CA ARG A 275 2.24 -6.98 -13.45
C ARG A 275 3.23 -8.07 -13.04
N LEU A 276 4.48 -7.98 -13.48
CA LEU A 276 5.56 -8.87 -13.05
C LEU A 276 5.83 -8.76 -11.55
N ALA A 277 5.86 -7.55 -10.99
CA ALA A 277 6.02 -7.34 -9.56
C ALA A 277 4.84 -7.94 -8.77
N LEU A 278 3.61 -7.74 -9.21
CA LEU A 278 2.43 -8.39 -8.62
C LEU A 278 2.50 -9.92 -8.75
N GLY A 279 2.98 -10.43 -9.89
CA GLY A 279 3.25 -11.86 -10.13
C GLY A 279 4.32 -12.42 -9.19
N LEU A 280 5.40 -11.68 -8.94
CA LEU A 280 6.45 -12.01 -7.98
C LEU A 280 5.87 -12.23 -6.57
N LEU A 281 4.93 -11.38 -6.17
CA LEU A 281 4.22 -11.46 -4.89
C LEU A 281 3.06 -12.47 -4.92
N THR A 282 2.75 -13.07 -6.06
CA THR A 282 1.60 -13.94 -6.30
C THR A 282 0.27 -13.27 -5.92
N TYR A 283 0.13 -11.99 -6.28
CA TYR A 283 -1.14 -11.30 -6.15
C TYR A 283 -2.18 -11.92 -7.07
N HIS A 284 -3.37 -12.25 -6.55
CA HIS A 284 -4.35 -13.05 -7.28
C HIS A 284 -5.81 -12.58 -7.12
N ASN A 285 -6.01 -11.34 -6.73
CA ASN A 285 -7.36 -10.76 -6.57
C ASN A 285 -7.58 -9.53 -7.46
N PRO A 286 -7.61 -9.68 -8.80
CA PRO A 286 -7.72 -8.56 -9.72
C PRO A 286 -9.17 -8.03 -9.83
N LEU A 287 -9.74 -7.56 -8.72
CA LEU A 287 -11.04 -6.90 -8.70
C LEU A 287 -10.88 -5.44 -9.09
N ASP A 288 -11.75 -4.96 -10.00
CA ASP A 288 -11.72 -3.56 -10.45
C ASP A 288 -12.04 -2.59 -9.30
N SER A 289 -12.85 -3.01 -8.33
CA SER A 289 -13.17 -2.23 -7.11
C SER A 289 -11.96 -1.94 -6.20
N GLN A 290 -10.84 -2.61 -6.43
CA GLN A 290 -9.58 -2.40 -5.70
C GLN A 290 -8.60 -1.49 -6.46
N ASN A 291 -8.99 -1.02 -7.62
CA ASN A 291 -8.16 -0.16 -8.44
C ASN A 291 -8.39 1.31 -8.09
N ARG A 292 -7.33 2.11 -8.10
CA ARG A 292 -7.39 3.55 -7.84
C ARG A 292 -6.68 4.32 -8.94
N LEU A 293 -7.27 5.44 -9.29
CA LEU A 293 -6.69 6.46 -10.15
C LEU A 293 -6.43 7.70 -9.28
N VAL A 294 -5.17 8.07 -9.16
CA VAL A 294 -4.72 9.15 -8.26
C VAL A 294 -3.90 10.19 -9.03
N CYS A 295 -3.80 11.37 -8.48
CA CYS A 295 -2.95 12.43 -9.01
C CYS A 295 -1.74 12.63 -8.09
N ALA A 296 -0.55 12.37 -8.61
CA ALA A 296 0.69 12.61 -7.88
C ALA A 296 1.12 14.09 -7.93
N GLU A 297 0.65 14.84 -8.91
CA GLU A 297 1.03 16.26 -9.09
C GLU A 297 -0.11 17.03 -9.73
N TRP A 298 -0.64 18.04 -9.01
CA TRP A 298 -1.68 18.94 -9.51
C TRP A 298 -1.09 20.22 -10.06
N GLN A 299 -1.69 20.75 -11.11
CA GLN A 299 -1.33 22.09 -11.62
C GLN A 299 -1.75 23.15 -10.59
N ILE A 300 -0.79 23.95 -10.14
CA ILE A 300 -1.04 25.02 -9.19
C ILE A 300 -1.90 26.12 -9.86
N GLY A 301 -2.98 26.52 -9.19
CA GLY A 301 -3.86 27.62 -9.63
C GLY A 301 -5.01 27.22 -10.55
N ALA A 302 -5.06 25.98 -11.06
CA ALA A 302 -6.24 25.50 -11.78
C ALA A 302 -7.38 25.23 -10.78
N ARG A 303 -8.54 25.84 -11.00
CA ARG A 303 -9.69 25.72 -10.08
C ARG A 303 -10.76 24.79 -10.60
N ASP A 304 -11.16 24.90 -11.86
CA ASP A 304 -12.18 24.06 -12.49
C ASP A 304 -12.05 24.16 -14.02
N PRO A 305 -11.78 23.05 -14.75
CA PRO A 305 -11.37 21.76 -14.17
C PRO A 305 -9.99 21.82 -13.51
N LYS A 306 -9.77 21.00 -12.47
CA LYS A 306 -8.42 20.77 -11.97
C LYS A 306 -7.63 20.00 -13.02
N VAL A 307 -6.35 20.33 -13.17
CA VAL A 307 -5.48 19.62 -14.12
C VAL A 307 -4.50 18.74 -13.35
N CYS A 308 -4.57 17.45 -13.57
CA CYS A 308 -3.59 16.52 -13.06
C CYS A 308 -2.43 16.39 -14.05
N GLN A 309 -1.24 16.77 -13.61
CA GLN A 309 -0.02 16.69 -14.42
C GLN A 309 0.62 15.30 -14.39
N ARG A 310 0.32 14.50 -13.37
CA ARG A 310 0.88 13.16 -13.21
C ARG A 310 -0.16 12.18 -12.68
N PRO A 311 -1.10 11.74 -13.53
CA PRO A 311 -2.06 10.72 -13.14
C PRO A 311 -1.36 9.36 -13.00
N MET A 312 -1.77 8.58 -11.99
CA MET A 312 -1.22 7.26 -11.70
C MET A 312 -2.34 6.27 -11.44
N ILE A 313 -2.12 5.04 -11.88
CA ILE A 313 -2.98 3.90 -11.57
C ILE A 313 -2.26 2.95 -10.60
N LEU A 314 -2.99 2.43 -9.64
CA LEU A 314 -2.49 1.45 -8.68
C LEU A 314 -3.57 0.45 -8.29
N VAL A 315 -3.14 -0.66 -7.70
CA VAL A 315 -3.99 -1.63 -7.00
C VAL A 315 -3.85 -1.38 -5.50
N GLN A 316 -4.97 -1.15 -4.81
CA GLN A 316 -4.98 -0.78 -3.41
C GLN A 316 -4.91 -2.00 -2.49
N ASP A 317 -5.83 -2.94 -2.58
CA ASP A 317 -5.92 -4.10 -1.68
C ASP A 317 -4.95 -5.22 -2.10
N LEU A 318 -3.73 -5.20 -1.55
CA LEU A 318 -2.67 -6.15 -1.84
C LEU A 318 -2.66 -7.37 -0.90
N GLY A 319 -3.65 -7.48 -0.03
CA GLY A 319 -3.71 -8.56 0.97
C GLY A 319 -3.79 -9.97 0.39
N SER A 320 -4.27 -10.11 -0.85
CA SER A 320 -4.32 -11.39 -1.56
C SER A 320 -2.98 -11.78 -2.22
N SER A 321 -1.87 -11.67 -1.46
CA SER A 321 -0.51 -11.97 -1.88
C SER A 321 0.11 -13.13 -1.08
N PHE A 322 1.28 -13.60 -1.49
CA PHE A 322 2.09 -14.64 -0.82
C PHE A 322 1.33 -15.95 -0.56
N GLY A 323 0.61 -16.43 -1.55
CA GLY A 323 -0.13 -17.69 -1.47
C GLY A 323 -0.33 -18.31 -2.84
N LYS A 324 -1.51 -18.84 -3.07
CA LYS A 324 -1.97 -19.26 -4.40
C LYS A 324 -3.44 -18.91 -4.58
N PRO A 325 -3.92 -18.72 -5.81
CA PRO A 325 -5.35 -18.64 -6.06
C PRO A 325 -6.04 -19.91 -5.57
N GLY A 326 -7.12 -19.73 -4.80
CA GLY A 326 -7.97 -20.84 -4.37
C GLY A 326 -9.17 -20.97 -5.29
N SER A 327 -9.79 -22.15 -5.32
CA SER A 327 -11.10 -22.34 -5.91
C SER A 327 -12.18 -21.94 -4.89
N LEU A 328 -13.21 -21.22 -5.34
CA LEU A 328 -14.43 -20.96 -4.56
C LEU A 328 -14.22 -20.33 -3.16
N GLY A 329 -13.43 -19.26 -3.08
CA GLY A 329 -13.33 -18.45 -1.86
C GLY A 329 -12.34 -18.96 -0.82
N THR A 330 -11.57 -20.01 -1.10
CA THR A 330 -10.45 -20.44 -0.29
C THR A 330 -9.13 -19.93 -0.86
N ASN A 331 -8.82 -18.67 -0.64
CA ASN A 331 -7.55 -18.08 -1.07
C ASN A 331 -6.57 -18.11 0.10
N PRO A 332 -5.64 -19.08 0.17
CA PRO A 332 -4.61 -19.09 1.21
C PRO A 332 -3.66 -17.93 0.99
N ARG A 333 -3.84 -16.87 1.78
CA ARG A 333 -2.99 -15.69 1.88
C ARG A 333 -1.89 -15.98 2.89
N GLY A 334 -0.64 -15.60 2.60
CA GLY A 334 0.46 -15.86 3.52
C GLY A 334 0.65 -17.34 3.86
N ASP A 335 0.39 -18.24 2.92
CA ASP A 335 0.66 -19.68 3.06
C ASP A 335 2.04 -19.97 2.47
N PHE A 336 3.00 -20.22 3.36
CA PHE A 336 4.40 -20.45 2.98
C PHE A 336 4.56 -21.57 1.96
N ARG A 337 3.96 -22.74 2.22
CA ARG A 337 4.08 -23.90 1.32
C ARG A 337 3.44 -23.65 -0.04
N ALA A 338 2.25 -23.03 -0.03
CA ALA A 338 1.58 -22.69 -1.27
C ALA A 338 2.39 -21.69 -2.07
N TRP A 339 2.96 -20.66 -1.44
CA TRP A 339 3.79 -19.66 -2.11
C TRP A 339 5.13 -20.24 -2.58
N GLN A 340 5.77 -21.08 -1.76
CA GLN A 340 7.01 -21.76 -2.11
C GLN A 340 6.87 -22.62 -3.37
N ALA A 341 5.70 -23.23 -3.57
CA ALA A 341 5.42 -24.08 -4.73
C ALA A 341 5.06 -23.31 -6.00
N GLN A 342 4.80 -21.98 -5.92
CA GLN A 342 4.46 -21.17 -7.09
C GLN A 342 5.72 -20.63 -7.78
N THR A 343 5.62 -20.48 -9.10
CA THR A 343 6.57 -19.77 -9.95
C THR A 343 5.97 -18.45 -10.42
N VAL A 344 6.80 -17.49 -10.81
CA VAL A 344 6.34 -16.24 -11.42
C VAL A 344 5.75 -16.51 -12.80
N PHE A 345 6.42 -17.37 -13.57
CA PHE A 345 5.99 -17.74 -14.89
C PHE A 345 5.29 -19.10 -14.92
N ALA A 346 4.27 -19.22 -15.73
CA ALA A 346 3.75 -20.52 -16.18
C ALA A 346 4.72 -21.16 -17.18
N ASN A 347 5.36 -20.32 -18.01
CA ASN A 347 6.40 -20.70 -18.95
C ASN A 347 7.47 -19.58 -18.97
N ALA A 348 8.62 -19.85 -18.37
CA ALA A 348 9.72 -18.90 -18.29
C ALA A 348 10.41 -18.66 -19.65
N ASP A 349 10.39 -19.64 -20.55
CA ASP A 349 10.99 -19.52 -21.89
C ASP A 349 10.20 -18.57 -22.82
N ARG A 350 8.97 -18.21 -22.42
CA ARG A 350 8.09 -17.30 -23.15
C ARG A 350 7.68 -16.08 -22.34
N CYS A 351 8.24 -15.90 -21.14
CA CYS A 351 7.80 -14.88 -20.19
C CYS A 351 6.27 -14.86 -19.98
N GLU A 352 5.67 -16.04 -19.97
CA GLU A 352 4.24 -16.20 -19.77
C GLU A 352 3.94 -16.22 -18.28
N LEU A 353 3.24 -15.19 -17.79
CA LEU A 353 2.88 -15.05 -16.39
C LEU A 353 1.97 -16.19 -15.92
N ARG A 354 2.23 -16.71 -14.75
CA ARG A 354 1.32 -17.67 -14.10
C ARG A 354 -0.03 -17.05 -13.75
N TYR A 355 -0.01 -15.78 -13.38
CA TYR A 355 -1.21 -15.00 -13.02
C TYR A 355 -1.23 -13.70 -13.82
N PRO A 356 -1.83 -13.69 -15.03
CA PRO A 356 -1.76 -12.53 -15.94
C PRO A 356 -2.65 -11.35 -15.56
N LEU A 357 -3.43 -11.44 -14.45
CA LEU A 357 -4.25 -10.34 -13.91
C LEU A 357 -5.18 -9.71 -14.96
N LYS A 358 -5.96 -10.54 -15.66
CA LYS A 358 -6.88 -10.14 -16.77
C LYS A 358 -6.21 -9.41 -17.95
N GLY A 359 -4.89 -9.42 -18.03
CA GLY A 359 -4.11 -8.89 -19.16
C GLY A 359 -3.60 -9.98 -20.08
N GLU A 360 -2.73 -9.63 -21.03
CA GLU A 360 -2.02 -10.61 -21.83
C GLU A 360 -1.14 -11.53 -20.96
N SER A 361 -0.99 -12.80 -21.33
CA SER A 361 -0.20 -13.73 -20.55
C SER A 361 1.30 -13.44 -20.63
N THR A 362 1.78 -12.93 -21.77
CA THR A 362 3.20 -12.60 -21.98
C THR A 362 3.50 -11.14 -21.65
N VAL A 363 4.74 -10.87 -21.26
CA VAL A 363 5.23 -9.53 -20.94
C VAL A 363 6.35 -9.10 -21.89
N LEU A 364 6.60 -7.79 -21.94
CA LEU A 364 7.67 -7.21 -22.72
C LEU A 364 9.03 -7.50 -22.09
N GLU A 365 10.06 -7.70 -22.93
CA GLU A 365 11.43 -7.93 -22.47
C GLU A 365 11.98 -6.76 -21.67
N GLU A 366 11.75 -5.52 -22.13
CA GLU A 366 12.18 -4.33 -21.41
C GLU A 366 11.50 -4.18 -20.04
N ALA A 367 10.29 -4.72 -19.89
CA ALA A 367 9.59 -4.73 -18.61
C ALA A 367 10.23 -5.70 -17.61
N GLN A 368 10.62 -6.89 -18.10
CA GLN A 368 11.36 -7.86 -17.29
C GLN A 368 12.72 -7.30 -16.89
N GLU A 369 13.48 -6.71 -17.83
CA GLU A 369 14.76 -6.06 -17.53
C GLU A 369 14.61 -4.90 -16.54
N LEU A 370 13.57 -4.05 -16.70
CA LEU A 370 13.29 -2.95 -15.79
C LEU A 370 13.08 -3.46 -14.36
N LEU A 371 12.24 -4.48 -14.20
CA LEU A 371 11.99 -5.05 -12.87
C LEU A 371 13.24 -5.72 -12.28
N VAL A 372 14.01 -6.45 -13.08
CA VAL A 372 15.27 -7.07 -12.64
C VAL A 372 16.25 -6.01 -12.14
N ARG A 373 16.48 -4.93 -12.89
CA ARG A 373 17.34 -3.81 -12.45
C ARG A 373 16.87 -3.18 -11.15
N ARG A 374 15.54 -3.09 -10.92
CA ARG A 374 14.99 -2.58 -9.67
C ARG A 374 15.19 -3.54 -8.51
N LEU A 375 15.01 -4.83 -8.74
CA LEU A 375 15.23 -5.88 -7.74
C LEU A 375 16.70 -6.04 -7.34
N GLU A 376 17.65 -5.71 -8.23
CA GLU A 376 19.09 -5.72 -7.91
C GLU A 376 19.51 -4.73 -6.85
N LYS A 377 18.70 -3.70 -6.61
CA LYS A 377 18.92 -2.76 -5.51
C LYS A 377 18.43 -3.29 -4.14
N LEU A 378 17.73 -4.41 -4.13
CA LEU A 378 17.25 -5.09 -2.91
C LEU A 378 18.08 -6.36 -2.69
N ASP A 379 19.04 -6.28 -1.80
CA ASP A 379 19.80 -7.45 -1.37
C ASP A 379 18.98 -8.36 -0.44
N ARG A 380 19.55 -9.49 -0.06
CA ARG A 380 18.89 -10.45 0.83
C ARG A 380 18.52 -9.83 2.19
N ALA A 381 19.35 -8.93 2.74
CA ALA A 381 19.11 -8.27 4.01
C ALA A 381 17.93 -7.28 3.90
N SER A 382 17.86 -6.55 2.80
CA SER A 382 16.75 -5.64 2.47
C SER A 382 15.42 -6.39 2.36
N VAL A 383 15.40 -7.53 1.65
CA VAL A 383 14.20 -8.37 1.51
C VAL A 383 13.76 -8.92 2.87
N LYS A 384 14.70 -9.41 3.70
CA LYS A 384 14.41 -9.88 5.07
C LYS A 384 13.85 -8.76 5.94
N ALA A 385 14.40 -7.55 5.84
CA ALA A 385 13.92 -6.38 6.60
C ALA A 385 12.46 -6.03 6.27
N VAL A 386 12.06 -6.11 4.99
CA VAL A 386 10.67 -5.90 4.59
C VAL A 386 9.74 -6.96 5.19
N PHE A 387 10.12 -8.24 5.14
CA PHE A 387 9.34 -9.31 5.77
C PHE A 387 9.25 -9.17 7.29
N ALA A 388 10.35 -8.80 7.95
CA ALA A 388 10.36 -8.57 9.40
C ALA A 388 9.45 -7.39 9.79
N ALA A 389 9.51 -6.27 9.04
CA ALA A 389 8.66 -5.11 9.26
C ALA A 389 7.17 -5.43 9.07
N ALA A 390 6.84 -6.43 8.25
CA ALA A 390 5.48 -6.94 8.06
C ALA A 390 5.11 -8.09 9.03
N ARG A 391 5.97 -8.44 9.99
CA ARG A 391 5.79 -9.56 10.95
C ARG A 391 5.55 -10.92 10.27
N PHE A 392 6.22 -11.18 9.16
CA PHE A 392 6.02 -12.39 8.38
C PHE A 392 6.39 -13.68 9.11
N GLN A 393 7.20 -13.62 10.16
CA GLN A 393 7.45 -14.76 11.06
C GLN A 393 6.17 -15.28 11.72
N MET A 394 5.12 -14.46 11.82
CA MET A 394 3.84 -14.84 12.45
C MET A 394 2.78 -15.35 11.46
N VAL A 395 3.00 -15.19 10.17
CA VAL A 395 1.99 -15.38 9.12
C VAL A 395 1.58 -16.84 8.95
N ASP A 396 2.53 -17.79 9.05
CA ASP A 396 2.26 -19.22 8.90
C ASP A 396 2.66 -19.98 10.18
N GLN A 397 1.69 -20.18 11.06
CA GLN A 397 1.91 -20.87 12.34
C GLN A 397 2.41 -22.31 12.15
N LYS A 398 2.00 -23.00 11.07
CA LYS A 398 2.48 -24.35 10.77
C LYS A 398 3.97 -24.36 10.40
N GLN A 399 4.43 -23.32 9.70
CA GLN A 399 5.85 -23.14 9.41
C GLN A 399 6.61 -22.92 10.72
N LEU A 400 6.13 -22.03 11.58
CA LEU A 400 6.77 -21.72 12.85
C LEU A 400 6.83 -22.93 13.79
N GLU A 401 5.75 -23.69 13.92
CA GLU A 401 5.71 -24.95 14.69
C GLU A 401 6.70 -25.98 14.14
N ARG A 402 6.76 -26.16 12.82
CA ARG A 402 7.72 -27.06 12.17
C ARG A 402 9.17 -26.70 12.51
N LEU A 403 9.51 -25.41 12.48
CA LEU A 403 10.84 -24.90 12.80
C LEU A 403 11.19 -25.12 14.28
N ARG A 404 10.25 -24.88 15.19
CA ARG A 404 10.43 -25.15 16.63
C ARG A 404 10.67 -26.64 16.91
N HIS A 405 9.86 -27.52 16.33
CA HIS A 405 10.04 -28.96 16.44
C HIS A 405 11.32 -29.47 15.77
N GLY A 406 11.79 -28.79 14.72
CA GLY A 406 13.05 -29.07 14.03
C GLY A 406 14.29 -28.58 14.79
N GLY A 407 14.12 -27.98 15.99
CA GLY A 407 15.22 -27.55 16.84
C GLY A 407 15.89 -26.25 16.41
N ALA A 408 15.22 -25.39 15.64
CA ALA A 408 15.73 -24.06 15.32
C ALA A 408 15.92 -23.24 16.60
N ALA A 409 17.13 -22.71 16.82
CA ALA A 409 17.46 -21.92 18.02
C ALA A 409 16.61 -20.62 18.08
N ASP A 410 16.33 -20.02 16.92
CA ASP A 410 15.40 -18.92 16.74
C ASP A 410 14.48 -19.28 15.56
N ALA A 411 13.29 -19.77 15.88
CA ALA A 411 12.33 -20.20 14.88
C ALA A 411 11.71 -19.04 14.09
N GLU A 412 11.63 -17.86 14.70
CA GLU A 412 11.09 -16.68 14.04
C GLU A 412 12.07 -16.14 12.99
N ASP A 413 13.35 -16.05 13.35
CA ASP A 413 14.39 -15.65 12.40
C ASP A 413 14.55 -16.69 11.28
N ALA A 414 14.46 -17.98 11.60
CA ALA A 414 14.48 -19.04 10.62
C ALA A 414 13.28 -18.95 9.65
N ALA A 415 12.08 -18.62 10.14
CA ALA A 415 10.91 -18.41 9.30
C ALA A 415 11.13 -17.24 8.32
N LEU A 416 11.65 -16.09 8.79
CA LEU A 416 11.98 -14.94 7.94
C LEU A 416 13.02 -15.32 6.88
N ASN A 417 14.03 -16.11 7.22
CA ASN A 417 15.02 -16.60 6.28
C ASN A 417 14.40 -17.45 5.18
N GLU A 418 13.50 -18.39 5.52
CA GLU A 418 12.81 -19.21 4.53
C GLU A 418 11.95 -18.37 3.57
N TRP A 419 11.18 -17.37 4.06
CA TRP A 419 10.43 -16.44 3.21
C TRP A 419 11.36 -15.67 2.26
N THR A 420 12.49 -15.18 2.80
CA THR A 420 13.50 -14.47 2.03
C THR A 420 14.10 -15.35 0.92
N ASP A 421 14.42 -16.60 1.23
CA ASP A 421 15.01 -17.54 0.25
C ASP A 421 14.03 -17.84 -0.90
N VAL A 422 12.73 -17.97 -0.60
CA VAL A 422 11.71 -18.14 -1.63
C VAL A 422 11.64 -16.89 -2.52
N PHE A 423 11.65 -15.69 -1.92
CA PHE A 423 11.64 -14.44 -2.69
C PHE A 423 12.86 -14.36 -3.62
N MET A 424 14.07 -14.58 -3.10
CA MET A 424 15.31 -14.53 -3.88
C MET A 424 15.36 -15.58 -5.00
N ARG A 425 14.80 -16.76 -4.77
CA ARG A 425 14.67 -17.78 -5.82
C ARG A 425 13.75 -17.28 -6.95
N ARG A 426 12.64 -16.63 -6.64
CA ARG A 426 11.71 -16.05 -7.63
C ARG A 426 12.34 -14.89 -8.39
N VAL A 427 13.20 -14.10 -7.73
CA VAL A 427 14.03 -13.10 -8.42
C VAL A 427 15.00 -13.76 -9.40
N ALA A 428 15.61 -14.89 -9.02
CA ALA A 428 16.47 -15.65 -9.93
C ALA A 428 15.69 -16.22 -11.13
N GLU A 429 14.44 -16.66 -10.93
CA GLU A 429 13.54 -17.08 -12.00
C GLU A 429 13.28 -15.93 -13.00
N LEU A 430 13.00 -14.72 -12.50
CA LEU A 430 12.84 -13.52 -13.34
C LEU A 430 14.08 -13.22 -14.18
N ARG A 431 15.28 -13.33 -13.59
CA ARG A 431 16.55 -13.11 -14.30
C ARG A 431 16.83 -14.17 -15.36
N ALA A 432 16.37 -15.39 -15.14
CA ALA A 432 16.60 -16.51 -16.04
C ALA A 432 15.62 -16.56 -17.23
N ALA A 433 14.50 -15.85 -17.16
CA ALA A 433 13.50 -15.81 -18.22
C ALA A 433 14.09 -15.30 -19.55
N ARG A 434 13.65 -15.86 -20.66
CA ARG A 434 14.13 -15.57 -22.02
C ARG A 434 12.97 -15.49 -22.99
N ASN A 435 13.24 -14.94 -24.17
CA ASN A 435 12.25 -14.85 -25.25
C ASN A 435 10.94 -14.18 -24.84
N CYS A 436 11.05 -13.16 -24.02
CA CYS A 436 9.95 -12.27 -23.74
C CYS A 436 9.49 -11.58 -25.03
N ARG A 437 8.33 -10.99 -25.04
CA ARG A 437 7.81 -10.28 -26.21
C ARG A 437 8.61 -8.98 -26.42
N HIS A 438 9.01 -8.75 -27.67
CA HIS A 438 9.67 -7.51 -28.11
C HIS A 438 8.70 -6.36 -28.35
#